data_0362420c9cd4a9a5bfde5460c886d2a9
#
_entry.id   0362420c9cd4a9a5bfde5460c886d2a9
#
_cell.length_a   1.000
_cell.length_b   1.000
_cell.length_c   1.000
_cell.angle_alpha   90.00
_cell.angle_beta   90.00
_cell.angle_gamma   90.00
#
_symmetry.space_group_name_H-M   'P 1'
#
loop_
_entity.id
_entity.type
_entity.pdbx_description
1 polymer ?
#
loop_
_entity_poly.entity_id
_entity_poly.type
_entity_poly.pdbx_seq_one_letter_code
_entity_poly.pdbx_strand_id
1 'polypeptide(L)'
;MNNALLQKRYYFIVGGIVLVALIYMVRLFYLQVIDRSYRNMAEQTSVRRLVEQPARGFIYDRNDSLLVYNDAAYDLMVVPRDMREFDTNDLCRTLEIPKEELLKRIAKATAYSKVIPSIIDQQISKEDYGYLQEKLYRFPGFFVQNRTLRHYAYPVAAHILGYVGEVDERTLERDSYYRMGDYIGKSGIERSYEEELRGEKGIRVVLVDVSNRERGSYKNGEEDELPIQGQS
;
A
#
# COMPACT_ATOMS: atom_id res chain seq x y z
N MET A 1 67.68 37.15 -12.56
CA MET A 1 67.26 37.19 -11.14
C MET A 1 65.74 36.90 -10.92
N ASN A 2 64.94 36.80 -11.96
CA ASN A 2 63.47 36.62 -11.85
C ASN A 2 62.97 35.16 -11.77
N ASN A 3 63.75 34.17 -12.24
CA ASN A 3 63.28 32.78 -12.33
C ASN A 3 63.15 32.08 -10.94
N ALA A 4 63.98 32.42 -9.96
CA ALA A 4 63.91 31.84 -8.61
C ALA A 4 62.67 32.31 -7.80
N LEU A 5 62.24 33.55 -8.02
CA LEU A 5 61.01 34.08 -7.43
C LEU A 5 59.74 33.49 -8.06
N LEU A 6 59.75 33.26 -9.37
CA LEU A 6 58.66 32.59 -10.08
C LEU A 6 58.52 31.12 -9.66
N GLN A 7 59.65 30.41 -9.51
CA GLN A 7 59.63 29.02 -9.02
C GLN A 7 59.08 28.91 -7.56
N LYS A 8 59.47 29.82 -6.66
CA LYS A 8 58.95 29.82 -5.30
C LYS A 8 57.40 30.08 -5.29
N ARG A 9 56.91 31.00 -6.13
CA ARG A 9 55.46 31.26 -6.25
C ARG A 9 54.72 30.07 -6.83
N TYR A 10 55.32 29.39 -7.82
CA TYR A 10 54.77 28.18 -8.41
C TYR A 10 54.57 27.07 -7.37
N TYR A 11 55.59 26.76 -6.56
CA TYR A 11 55.46 25.74 -5.52
C TYR A 11 54.49 26.14 -4.43
N PHE A 12 54.35 27.43 -4.12
CA PHE A 12 53.31 27.89 -3.18
C PHE A 12 51.89 27.68 -3.70
N ILE A 13 51.67 27.95 -4.96
CA ILE A 13 50.35 27.76 -5.61
C ILE A 13 50.04 26.26 -5.73
N VAL A 14 50.99 25.46 -6.18
CA VAL A 14 50.85 24.00 -6.28
C VAL A 14 50.58 23.40 -4.91
N GLY A 15 51.34 23.80 -3.87
CA GLY A 15 51.13 23.36 -2.49
C GLY A 15 49.74 23.73 -1.96
N GLY A 16 49.23 24.92 -2.29
CA GLY A 16 47.88 25.33 -1.94
C GLY A 16 46.80 24.48 -2.62
N ILE A 17 46.98 24.18 -3.91
CA ILE A 17 46.03 23.32 -4.65
C ILE A 17 46.04 21.89 -4.07
N VAL A 18 47.21 21.33 -3.80
CA VAL A 18 47.34 19.98 -3.20
C VAL A 18 46.70 19.93 -1.82
N LEU A 19 46.92 20.97 -0.98
CA LEU A 19 46.28 21.04 0.32
C LEU A 19 44.76 21.06 0.26
N VAL A 20 44.20 21.89 -0.63
CA VAL A 20 42.75 21.94 -0.88
C VAL A 20 42.21 20.60 -1.37
N ALA A 21 42.91 19.97 -2.32
CA ALA A 21 42.52 18.64 -2.82
C ALA A 21 42.53 17.58 -1.71
N LEU A 22 43.50 17.63 -0.83
CA LEU A 22 43.60 16.70 0.32
C LEU A 22 42.47 16.92 1.32
N ILE A 23 42.13 18.17 1.63
CA ILE A 23 40.98 18.50 2.47
C ILE A 23 39.69 17.95 1.89
N TYR A 24 39.46 18.14 0.56
CA TYR A 24 38.29 17.59 -0.12
C TYR A 24 38.26 16.06 -0.11
N MET A 25 39.42 15.42 -0.31
CA MET A 25 39.53 13.96 -0.27
C MET A 25 39.18 13.41 1.12
N VAL A 26 39.70 14.00 2.19
CA VAL A 26 39.34 13.63 3.57
C VAL A 26 37.85 13.87 3.84
N ARG A 27 37.31 14.99 3.38
CA ARG A 27 35.87 15.31 3.53
C ARG A 27 34.99 14.32 2.81
N LEU A 28 35.32 13.97 1.56
CA LEU A 28 34.60 12.98 0.79
C LEU A 28 34.66 11.59 1.43
N PHE A 29 35.86 11.18 1.90
CA PHE A 29 36.02 9.93 2.63
C PHE A 29 35.13 9.89 3.88
N TYR A 30 35.09 10.96 4.66
CA TYR A 30 34.24 11.07 5.83
C TYR A 30 32.75 10.91 5.45
N LEU A 31 32.30 11.63 4.44
CA LEU A 31 30.90 11.58 3.98
C LEU A 31 30.50 10.24 3.36
N GLN A 32 31.42 9.54 2.70
CA GLN A 32 31.09 8.29 2.00
C GLN A 32 31.24 7.04 2.88
N VAL A 33 32.17 7.07 3.84
CA VAL A 33 32.52 5.87 4.61
C VAL A 33 32.01 5.96 6.05
N ILE A 34 32.12 7.13 6.67
CA ILE A 34 31.81 7.30 8.10
C ILE A 34 30.38 7.77 8.32
N ASP A 35 29.92 8.73 7.53
CA ASP A 35 28.58 9.30 7.68
C ASP A 35 27.53 8.41 6.98
N ARG A 36 26.87 7.57 7.79
CA ARG A 36 25.78 6.70 7.33
C ARG A 36 24.40 7.38 7.33
N SER A 37 24.33 8.66 7.73
CA SER A 37 23.05 9.37 7.83
C SER A 37 22.34 9.49 6.48
N TYR A 38 23.08 9.76 5.42
CA TYR A 38 22.55 9.81 4.05
C TYR A 38 22.03 8.46 3.54
N ARG A 39 22.69 7.37 3.91
CA ARG A 39 22.23 6.02 3.58
C ARG A 39 20.93 5.69 4.32
N ASN A 40 20.84 6.01 5.60
CA ASN A 40 19.64 5.80 6.39
C ASN A 40 18.47 6.67 5.88
N MET A 41 18.72 7.92 5.48
CA MET A 41 17.70 8.77 4.85
C MET A 41 17.24 8.21 3.50
N ALA A 42 18.14 7.70 2.67
CA ALA A 42 17.79 7.08 1.41
C ALA A 42 16.95 5.81 1.62
N GLU A 43 17.31 4.98 2.60
CA GLU A 43 16.54 3.79 2.96
C GLU A 43 15.15 4.17 3.50
N GLN A 44 15.03 5.16 4.39
CA GLN A 44 13.76 5.65 4.91
C GLN A 44 12.84 6.25 3.83
N THR A 45 13.41 6.83 2.77
CA THR A 45 12.63 7.43 1.68
C THR A 45 12.20 6.39 0.65
N SER A 46 12.95 5.29 0.52
CA SER A 46 12.69 4.24 -0.49
C SER A 46 12.01 2.98 0.07
N VAL A 47 11.82 2.90 1.38
CA VAL A 47 11.21 1.74 2.04
C VAL A 47 9.84 2.11 2.60
N ARG A 48 8.83 1.30 2.28
CA ARG A 48 7.46 1.47 2.77
C ARG A 48 6.99 0.20 3.47
N ARG A 49 6.40 0.36 4.65
CA ARG A 49 5.75 -0.72 5.38
C ARG A 49 4.28 -0.77 5.00
N LEU A 50 3.86 -1.86 4.38
CA LEU A 50 2.47 -2.13 4.04
C LEU A 50 1.91 -3.08 5.08
N VAL A 51 0.79 -2.71 5.68
CA VAL A 51 0.07 -3.58 6.61
C VAL A 51 -0.72 -4.58 5.79
N GLU A 52 -0.49 -5.87 6.02
CA GLU A 52 -1.28 -6.96 5.46
C GLU A 52 -2.37 -7.37 6.45
N GLN A 53 -3.60 -7.37 5.97
CA GLN A 53 -4.74 -7.77 6.78
C GLN A 53 -4.81 -9.29 6.87
N PRO A 54 -4.98 -9.85 8.06
CA PRO A 54 -5.20 -11.28 8.24
C PRO A 54 -6.57 -11.69 7.67
N ALA A 55 -6.70 -12.94 7.28
CA ALA A 55 -8.01 -13.52 7.02
C ALA A 55 -8.74 -13.71 8.36
N ARG A 56 -9.98 -13.21 8.41
CA ARG A 56 -10.83 -13.34 9.59
C ARG A 56 -11.25 -14.80 9.78
N GLY A 57 -11.28 -15.32 11.00
CA GLY A 57 -11.69 -16.68 11.31
C GLY A 57 -13.10 -17.02 10.81
N PHE A 58 -13.36 -18.26 10.50
CA PHE A 58 -14.68 -18.74 10.08
C PHE A 58 -15.57 -19.00 11.30
N ILE A 59 -16.89 -19.03 11.10
CA ILE A 59 -17.83 -19.39 12.15
C ILE A 59 -18.60 -20.64 11.69
N TYR A 60 -18.54 -21.67 12.52
CA TYR A 60 -19.21 -22.94 12.28
C TYR A 60 -20.33 -23.16 13.30
N ASP A 61 -21.26 -24.02 12.96
CA ASP A 61 -22.21 -24.53 13.94
C ASP A 61 -21.63 -25.76 14.67
N ARG A 62 -22.39 -26.31 15.62
CA ARG A 62 -22.02 -27.52 16.38
C ARG A 62 -21.87 -28.79 15.51
N ASN A 63 -22.31 -28.77 14.26
CA ASN A 63 -22.22 -29.89 13.33
C ASN A 63 -21.17 -29.63 12.24
N ASP A 64 -20.25 -28.69 12.47
CA ASP A 64 -19.21 -28.23 11.54
C ASP A 64 -19.76 -27.64 10.22
N SER A 65 -21.03 -27.17 10.24
CA SER A 65 -21.57 -26.46 9.08
C SER A 65 -21.07 -25.03 9.06
N LEU A 66 -20.54 -24.60 7.93
CA LEU A 66 -19.98 -23.25 7.75
C LEU A 66 -21.10 -22.23 7.69
N LEU A 67 -21.17 -21.35 8.69
CA LEU A 67 -22.18 -20.28 8.81
C LEU A 67 -21.67 -18.97 8.24
N VAL A 68 -20.43 -18.62 8.56
CA VAL A 68 -19.83 -17.35 8.14
C VAL A 68 -18.41 -17.57 7.62
N TYR A 69 -18.13 -17.07 6.44
CA TYR A 69 -16.84 -17.21 5.80
C TYR A 69 -16.41 -15.94 5.07
N ASN A 70 -15.19 -15.95 4.58
CA ASN A 70 -14.62 -14.84 3.82
C ASN A 70 -14.72 -15.13 2.33
N ASP A 71 -15.29 -14.20 1.59
CA ASP A 71 -15.35 -14.24 0.13
C ASP A 71 -14.45 -13.16 -0.47
N ALA A 72 -13.84 -13.45 -1.60
CA ALA A 72 -12.98 -12.51 -2.29
C ALA A 72 -13.83 -11.56 -3.15
N ALA A 73 -13.70 -10.28 -2.89
CA ALA A 73 -14.23 -9.24 -3.75
C ALA A 73 -13.09 -8.41 -4.33
N TYR A 74 -13.36 -7.75 -5.41
CA TYR A 74 -12.40 -6.96 -6.16
C TYR A 74 -12.90 -5.55 -6.30
N ASP A 75 -12.09 -4.58 -5.90
CA ASP A 75 -12.39 -3.17 -6.07
C ASP A 75 -11.52 -2.60 -7.21
N LEU A 76 -12.13 -1.94 -8.20
CA LEU A 76 -11.39 -1.21 -9.22
C LEU A 76 -10.95 0.13 -8.68
N MET A 77 -9.66 0.32 -8.65
CA MET A 77 -8.99 1.54 -8.19
C MET A 77 -8.41 2.33 -9.36
N VAL A 78 -8.28 3.63 -9.19
CA VAL A 78 -7.57 4.51 -10.14
C VAL A 78 -6.58 5.41 -9.42
N VAL A 79 -5.40 5.58 -10.01
CA VAL A 79 -4.46 6.65 -9.66
C VAL A 79 -4.54 7.73 -10.75
N PRO A 80 -5.19 8.88 -10.51
CA PRO A 80 -5.46 9.85 -11.57
C PRO A 80 -4.21 10.39 -12.28
N ARG A 81 -3.07 10.50 -11.57
CA ARG A 81 -1.79 10.92 -12.15
C ARG A 81 -1.27 9.94 -13.22
N ASP A 82 -1.55 8.65 -13.04
CA ASP A 82 -1.01 7.60 -13.93
C ASP A 82 -1.96 7.28 -15.08
N MET A 83 -3.16 7.90 -15.10
CA MET A 83 -4.09 7.78 -16.23
C MET A 83 -3.49 8.38 -17.51
N ARG A 84 -3.72 7.68 -18.61
CA ARG A 84 -3.48 8.15 -19.99
C ARG A 84 -4.78 8.04 -20.77
N GLU A 85 -4.75 8.44 -22.02
CA GLU A 85 -5.90 8.23 -22.92
C GLU A 85 -6.24 6.75 -23.02
N PHE A 86 -7.50 6.40 -22.81
CA PHE A 86 -8.03 5.05 -22.88
C PHE A 86 -9.45 5.07 -23.42
N ASP A 87 -9.92 3.94 -23.91
CA ASP A 87 -11.30 3.79 -24.40
C ASP A 87 -12.28 3.67 -23.21
N THR A 88 -12.90 4.80 -22.86
CA THR A 88 -13.93 4.88 -21.81
C THR A 88 -15.15 3.99 -22.12
N ASN A 89 -15.50 3.79 -23.40
CA ASN A 89 -16.66 2.97 -23.75
C ASN A 89 -16.39 1.49 -23.53
N ASP A 90 -15.14 1.03 -23.75
CA ASP A 90 -14.73 -0.35 -23.49
C ASP A 90 -14.75 -0.63 -21.97
N LEU A 91 -14.25 0.30 -21.16
CA LEU A 91 -14.30 0.17 -19.70
C LEU A 91 -15.75 0.18 -19.18
N CYS A 92 -16.61 1.06 -19.69
CA CYS A 92 -18.02 1.10 -19.33
C CYS A 92 -18.75 -0.21 -19.63
N ARG A 93 -18.47 -0.84 -20.78
CA ARG A 93 -19.04 -2.14 -21.12
C ARG A 93 -18.56 -3.25 -20.20
N THR A 94 -17.29 -3.20 -19.80
CA THR A 94 -16.71 -4.21 -18.93
C THR A 94 -17.24 -4.12 -17.49
N LEU A 95 -17.55 -2.91 -17.02
CA LEU A 95 -18.09 -2.66 -15.68
C LEU A 95 -19.62 -2.58 -15.64
N GLU A 96 -20.29 -2.63 -16.79
CA GLU A 96 -21.73 -2.47 -16.94
C GLU A 96 -22.28 -1.15 -16.35
N ILE A 97 -21.46 -0.09 -16.33
CA ILE A 97 -21.83 1.22 -15.80
C ILE A 97 -22.01 2.26 -16.92
N PRO A 98 -22.93 3.23 -16.75
CA PRO A 98 -23.10 4.34 -17.68
C PRO A 98 -21.84 5.21 -17.75
N LYS A 99 -21.52 5.71 -18.95
CA LYS A 99 -20.36 6.57 -19.18
C LYS A 99 -20.35 7.83 -18.30
N GLU A 100 -21.51 8.42 -18.10
CA GLU A 100 -21.65 9.61 -17.25
C GLU A 100 -21.27 9.33 -15.80
N GLU A 101 -21.66 8.16 -15.29
CA GLU A 101 -21.33 7.73 -13.93
C GLU A 101 -19.82 7.44 -13.79
N LEU A 102 -19.22 6.76 -14.76
CA LEU A 102 -17.77 6.53 -14.78
C LEU A 102 -16.99 7.85 -14.73
N LEU A 103 -17.35 8.79 -15.61
CA LEU A 103 -16.68 10.09 -15.67
C LEU A 103 -16.86 10.89 -14.38
N LYS A 104 -18.03 10.82 -13.75
CA LYS A 104 -18.29 11.44 -12.45
C LYS A 104 -17.43 10.85 -11.33
N ARG A 105 -17.30 9.52 -11.29
CA ARG A 105 -16.43 8.83 -10.31
C ARG A 105 -14.94 9.18 -10.52
N ILE A 106 -14.48 9.23 -11.76
CA ILE A 106 -13.11 9.65 -12.10
C ILE A 106 -12.88 11.12 -11.71
N ALA A 107 -13.84 12.02 -12.01
CA ALA A 107 -13.73 13.42 -11.62
C ALA A 107 -13.65 13.59 -10.09
N LYS A 108 -14.47 12.85 -9.33
CA LYS A 108 -14.45 12.82 -7.87
C LYS A 108 -13.08 12.32 -7.34
N ALA A 109 -12.55 11.24 -7.89
CA ALA A 109 -11.24 10.71 -7.55
C ALA A 109 -10.13 11.73 -7.80
N THR A 110 -10.17 12.42 -8.95
CA THR A 110 -9.18 13.43 -9.34
C THR A 110 -9.25 14.67 -8.44
N ALA A 111 -10.46 15.06 -8.03
CA ALA A 111 -10.67 16.18 -7.11
C ALA A 111 -10.17 15.85 -5.69
N TYR A 112 -10.31 14.60 -5.26
CA TYR A 112 -9.82 14.16 -3.96
C TYR A 112 -8.29 14.13 -3.91
N SER A 113 -7.65 13.44 -4.83
CA SER A 113 -6.19 13.40 -4.95
C SER A 113 -5.75 12.91 -6.33
N LYS A 114 -4.66 13.50 -6.85
CA LYS A 114 -4.04 13.02 -8.09
C LYS A 114 -3.13 11.81 -7.88
N VAL A 115 -2.69 11.54 -6.65
CA VAL A 115 -1.64 10.54 -6.34
C VAL A 115 -2.18 9.37 -5.54
N ILE A 116 -3.17 9.62 -4.68
CA ILE A 116 -3.77 8.60 -3.83
C ILE A 116 -4.74 7.76 -4.65
N PRO A 117 -4.62 6.43 -4.60
CA PRO A 117 -5.60 5.54 -5.23
C PRO A 117 -7.02 5.81 -4.73
N SER A 118 -7.95 5.88 -5.64
CA SER A 118 -9.37 6.08 -5.33
C SER A 118 -10.23 4.99 -5.95
N ILE A 119 -11.28 4.59 -5.25
CA ILE A 119 -12.19 3.54 -5.71
C ILE A 119 -13.06 4.07 -6.83
N ILE A 120 -13.13 3.36 -7.95
CA ILE A 120 -14.02 3.62 -9.08
C ILE A 120 -15.23 2.72 -9.02
N ASP A 121 -15.01 1.43 -8.77
CA ASP A 121 -16.10 0.48 -8.61
C ASP A 121 -15.79 -0.52 -7.51
N GLN A 122 -16.81 -0.94 -6.77
CA GLN A 122 -16.66 -1.80 -5.59
C GLN A 122 -17.30 -3.16 -5.83
N GLN A 123 -16.74 -4.18 -5.19
CA GLN A 123 -17.35 -5.51 -5.11
C GLN A 123 -17.61 -6.14 -6.50
N ILE A 124 -16.66 -5.94 -7.41
CA ILE A 124 -16.69 -6.60 -8.72
C ILE A 124 -16.70 -8.11 -8.50
N SER A 125 -17.57 -8.82 -9.20
CA SER A 125 -17.67 -10.26 -9.11
C SER A 125 -16.39 -10.94 -9.60
N LYS A 126 -16.16 -12.19 -9.19
CA LYS A 126 -15.00 -12.96 -9.65
C LYS A 126 -14.99 -13.17 -11.16
N GLU A 127 -16.18 -13.27 -11.76
CA GLU A 127 -16.37 -13.44 -13.20
C GLU A 127 -16.01 -12.16 -13.96
N ASP A 128 -16.56 -11.02 -13.52
CA ASP A 128 -16.28 -9.71 -14.12
C ASP A 128 -14.82 -9.30 -13.92
N TYR A 129 -14.23 -9.66 -12.77
CA TYR A 129 -12.80 -9.48 -12.53
C TYR A 129 -11.95 -10.22 -13.55
N GLY A 130 -12.31 -11.47 -13.90
CA GLY A 130 -11.59 -12.22 -14.94
C GLY A 130 -11.57 -11.47 -16.28
N TYR A 131 -12.72 -10.97 -16.73
CA TYR A 131 -12.83 -10.17 -17.97
C TYR A 131 -12.08 -8.83 -17.86
N LEU A 132 -12.15 -8.18 -16.71
CA LEU A 132 -11.45 -6.91 -16.48
C LEU A 132 -9.94 -7.10 -16.49
N GLN A 133 -9.43 -8.15 -15.86
CA GLN A 133 -8.00 -8.43 -15.77
C GLN A 133 -7.35 -8.66 -17.13
N GLU A 134 -8.04 -9.34 -18.06
CA GLU A 134 -7.57 -9.52 -19.42
C GLU A 134 -7.42 -8.21 -20.19
N LYS A 135 -8.20 -7.18 -19.83
CA LYS A 135 -8.20 -5.87 -20.51
C LYS A 135 -7.48 -4.78 -19.73
N LEU A 136 -7.09 -5.04 -18.49
CA LEU A 136 -6.56 -4.01 -17.58
C LEU A 136 -5.34 -3.27 -18.14
N TYR A 137 -4.52 -3.94 -18.97
CA TYR A 137 -3.38 -3.33 -19.65
C TYR A 137 -3.77 -2.18 -20.60
N ARG A 138 -5.04 -2.13 -21.05
CA ARG A 138 -5.60 -1.08 -21.92
C ARG A 138 -6.04 0.16 -21.14
N PHE A 139 -6.13 0.04 -19.81
CA PHE A 139 -6.61 1.09 -18.91
C PHE A 139 -5.49 1.58 -17.99
N PRO A 140 -4.51 2.35 -18.50
CA PRO A 140 -3.37 2.82 -17.72
C PRO A 140 -3.85 3.71 -16.56
N GLY A 141 -3.30 3.48 -15.37
CA GLY A 141 -3.68 4.15 -14.13
C GLY A 141 -4.80 3.45 -13.35
N PHE A 142 -5.43 2.43 -13.93
CA PHE A 142 -6.37 1.57 -13.23
C PHE A 142 -5.69 0.29 -12.76
N PHE A 143 -6.10 -0.22 -11.61
CA PHE A 143 -5.66 -1.50 -11.06
C PHE A 143 -6.75 -2.07 -10.16
N VAL A 144 -6.68 -3.36 -9.91
CA VAL A 144 -7.63 -4.03 -9.02
C VAL A 144 -6.98 -4.30 -7.69
N GLN A 145 -7.71 -3.99 -6.63
CA GLN A 145 -7.34 -4.30 -5.26
C GLN A 145 -8.25 -5.40 -4.72
N ASN A 146 -7.65 -6.46 -4.21
CA ASN A 146 -8.39 -7.53 -3.55
C ASN A 146 -8.92 -7.04 -2.21
N ARG A 147 -10.15 -7.40 -1.93
CA ARG A 147 -10.84 -7.11 -0.68
C ARG A 147 -11.53 -8.37 -0.18
N THR A 148 -11.52 -8.58 1.10
CA THR A 148 -12.23 -9.68 1.73
C THR A 148 -13.57 -9.19 2.24
N LEU A 149 -14.65 -9.85 1.79
CA LEU A 149 -16.01 -9.61 2.28
C LEU A 149 -16.43 -10.73 3.21
N ARG A 150 -17.15 -10.36 4.24
CA ARG A 150 -17.76 -11.32 5.15
C ARG A 150 -19.07 -11.83 4.58
N HIS A 151 -19.16 -13.13 4.33
CA HIS A 151 -20.32 -13.78 3.75
C HIS A 151 -21.02 -14.64 4.78
N TYR A 152 -22.36 -14.51 4.85
CA TYR A 152 -23.23 -15.26 5.73
C TYR A 152 -24.03 -16.27 4.88
N ALA A 153 -23.69 -17.56 5.03
CA ALA A 153 -24.21 -18.62 4.16
C ALA A 153 -25.72 -18.78 4.24
N TYR A 154 -26.30 -18.47 5.38
CA TYR A 154 -27.73 -18.66 5.60
C TYR A 154 -28.38 -17.38 6.14
N PRO A 155 -29.60 -17.01 5.70
CA PRO A 155 -30.33 -15.86 6.19
C PRO A 155 -31.01 -16.14 7.55
N VAL A 156 -30.23 -16.70 8.50
CA VAL A 156 -30.73 -17.11 9.83
C VAL A 156 -29.83 -16.53 10.92
N ALA A 157 -30.41 -16.38 12.12
CA ALA A 157 -29.68 -15.98 13.33
C ALA A 157 -28.82 -14.69 13.20
N ALA A 158 -29.21 -13.75 12.34
CA ALA A 158 -28.44 -12.53 12.07
C ALA A 158 -28.11 -11.72 13.33
N HIS A 159 -29.00 -11.68 14.33
CA HIS A 159 -28.76 -10.99 15.58
C HIS A 159 -27.80 -11.76 16.54
N ILE A 160 -27.68 -13.09 16.38
CA ILE A 160 -26.73 -13.92 17.13
C ILE A 160 -25.35 -13.84 16.47
N LEU A 161 -25.27 -14.08 15.16
CA LEU A 161 -24.03 -14.01 14.40
C LEU A 161 -23.45 -12.58 14.43
N GLY A 162 -24.32 -11.58 14.29
CA GLY A 162 -23.93 -10.20 14.20
C GLY A 162 -23.48 -9.82 12.79
N TYR A 163 -22.74 -8.74 12.70
CA TYR A 163 -22.18 -8.26 11.44
C TYR A 163 -20.86 -7.52 11.65
N VAL A 164 -20.09 -7.41 10.59
CA VAL A 164 -18.82 -6.68 10.52
C VAL A 164 -19.07 -5.33 9.86
N GLY A 165 -18.49 -4.27 10.38
CA GLY A 165 -18.57 -2.93 9.80
C GLY A 165 -17.28 -2.15 9.99
N GLU A 166 -17.15 -1.04 9.31
CA GLU A 166 -15.99 -0.17 9.41
C GLU A 166 -15.81 0.37 10.81
N VAL A 167 -14.56 0.53 11.22
CA VAL A 167 -14.19 1.03 12.56
C VAL A 167 -14.60 2.50 12.69
N ASP A 168 -15.16 2.84 13.87
CA ASP A 168 -15.52 4.21 14.22
C ASP A 168 -14.37 4.93 14.95
N GLU A 169 -14.45 6.26 15.03
CA GLU A 169 -13.43 7.10 15.68
C GLU A 169 -13.20 6.72 17.15
N ARG A 170 -14.24 6.32 17.86
CA ARG A 170 -14.16 5.93 19.28
C ARG A 170 -13.35 4.65 19.47
N THR A 171 -13.45 3.72 18.53
CA THR A 171 -12.68 2.48 18.55
C THR A 171 -11.21 2.76 18.23
N LEU A 172 -10.94 3.66 17.27
CA LEU A 172 -9.57 4.08 16.94
C LEU A 172 -8.83 4.72 18.12
N GLU A 173 -9.56 5.47 18.97
CA GLU A 173 -8.99 6.07 20.19
C GLU A 173 -8.68 5.05 21.28
N ARG A 174 -9.41 3.93 21.32
CA ARG A 174 -9.33 2.91 22.38
C ARG A 174 -8.36 1.78 22.08
N ASP A 175 -8.26 1.39 20.82
CA ASP A 175 -7.48 0.22 20.40
C ASP A 175 -6.56 0.61 19.25
N SER A 176 -5.26 0.63 19.52
CA SER A 176 -4.20 0.95 18.55
C SER A 176 -4.01 -0.09 17.46
N TYR A 177 -4.65 -1.25 17.58
CA TYR A 177 -4.65 -2.28 16.54
C TYR A 177 -5.33 -1.80 15.27
N TYR A 178 -6.42 -1.01 15.40
CA TYR A 178 -7.23 -0.57 14.27
C TYR A 178 -6.69 0.70 13.62
N ARG A 179 -6.94 0.80 12.32
CA ARG A 179 -6.71 2.00 11.51
C ARG A 179 -7.98 2.37 10.77
N MET A 180 -8.06 3.61 10.31
CA MET A 180 -9.15 4.07 9.44
C MET A 180 -9.31 3.15 8.24
N GLY A 181 -10.54 2.67 7.97
CA GLY A 181 -10.85 1.72 6.92
C GLY A 181 -10.77 0.25 7.31
N ASP A 182 -10.33 -0.09 8.53
CA ASP A 182 -10.40 -1.46 9.03
C ASP A 182 -11.84 -1.84 9.39
N TYR A 183 -12.07 -3.15 9.50
CA TYR A 183 -13.36 -3.73 9.85
C TYR A 183 -13.33 -4.34 11.25
N ILE A 184 -14.44 -4.24 11.95
CA ILE A 184 -14.63 -4.77 13.32
C ILE A 184 -16.02 -5.40 13.44
N GLY A 185 -16.16 -6.41 14.26
CA GLY A 185 -17.48 -6.96 14.63
C GLY A 185 -18.30 -5.95 15.43
N LYS A 186 -19.46 -5.58 14.90
CA LYS A 186 -20.34 -4.56 15.51
C LYS A 186 -21.33 -5.15 16.50
N SER A 187 -21.70 -6.41 16.33
CA SER A 187 -22.70 -7.08 17.18
C SER A 187 -22.52 -8.60 17.20
N GLY A 188 -23.25 -9.28 18.10
CA GLY A 188 -23.33 -10.74 18.15
C GLY A 188 -21.99 -11.44 18.40
N ILE A 189 -21.84 -12.63 17.84
CA ILE A 189 -20.62 -13.46 17.92
C ILE A 189 -19.43 -12.71 17.30
N GLU A 190 -19.63 -12.05 16.16
CA GLU A 190 -18.59 -11.25 15.49
C GLU A 190 -17.94 -10.24 16.43
N ARG A 191 -18.72 -9.62 17.32
CA ARG A 191 -18.20 -8.68 18.32
C ARG A 191 -17.63 -9.37 19.54
N SER A 192 -18.31 -10.41 20.02
CA SER A 192 -17.93 -11.05 21.28
C SER A 192 -16.60 -11.82 21.18
N TYR A 193 -16.30 -12.33 20.00
CA TYR A 193 -15.08 -13.07 19.67
C TYR A 193 -14.18 -12.30 18.69
N GLU A 194 -14.24 -10.97 18.78
CA GLU A 194 -13.47 -10.11 17.87
C GLU A 194 -11.97 -10.39 17.91
N GLU A 195 -11.39 -10.57 19.08
CA GLU A 195 -9.95 -10.78 19.26
C GLU A 195 -9.50 -12.09 18.62
N GLU A 196 -10.30 -13.15 18.76
CA GLU A 196 -10.00 -14.46 18.18
C GLU A 196 -10.24 -14.48 16.67
N LEU A 197 -11.32 -13.82 16.22
CA LEU A 197 -11.70 -13.82 14.82
C LEU A 197 -10.85 -12.90 13.96
N ARG A 198 -10.37 -11.75 14.48
CA ARG A 198 -9.67 -10.73 13.69
C ARG A 198 -8.27 -11.16 13.26
N GLY A 199 -7.60 -12.06 14.03
CA GLY A 199 -6.20 -12.44 13.81
C GLY A 199 -5.21 -11.30 14.10
N GLU A 200 -3.97 -11.44 13.64
CA GLU A 200 -2.92 -10.44 13.82
C GLU A 200 -2.43 -9.94 12.46
N LYS A 201 -2.27 -8.64 12.35
CA LYS A 201 -1.80 -7.98 11.11
C LYS A 201 -0.36 -8.32 10.83
N GLY A 202 -0.07 -8.59 9.57
CA GLY A 202 1.29 -8.67 9.07
C GLY A 202 1.82 -7.34 8.59
N ILE A 203 3.14 -7.29 8.33
CA ILE A 203 3.84 -6.15 7.76
C ILE A 203 4.67 -6.64 6.60
N ARG A 204 4.41 -6.12 5.41
CA ARG A 204 5.25 -6.32 4.24
C ARG A 204 6.08 -5.08 3.96
N VAL A 205 7.38 -5.26 3.86
CA VAL A 205 8.34 -4.18 3.65
C VAL A 205 8.73 -4.12 2.17
N VAL A 206 8.33 -3.06 1.50
CA VAL A 206 8.53 -2.91 0.05
C VAL A 206 9.41 -1.72 -0.29
N LEU A 207 10.15 -1.87 -1.38
CA LEU A 207 10.88 -0.76 -2.00
C LEU A 207 9.93 0.06 -2.87
N VAL A 208 9.97 1.38 -2.70
CA VAL A 208 9.19 2.30 -3.52
C VAL A 208 10.10 3.30 -4.25
N ASP A 209 9.69 3.71 -5.44
CA ASP A 209 10.36 4.78 -6.18
C ASP A 209 9.92 6.17 -5.72
N VAL A 210 10.52 7.21 -6.29
CA VAL A 210 10.17 8.63 -6.05
C VAL A 210 8.71 8.96 -6.35
N SER A 211 8.02 8.10 -7.08
CA SER A 211 6.60 8.17 -7.40
C SER A 211 5.73 7.32 -6.48
N ASN A 212 6.32 6.74 -5.42
CA ASN A 212 5.67 5.85 -4.47
C ASN A 212 5.11 4.56 -5.10
N ARG A 213 5.73 4.08 -6.19
CA ARG A 213 5.38 2.81 -6.85
C ARG A 213 6.24 1.70 -6.28
N GLU A 214 5.62 0.58 -5.98
CA GLU A 214 6.31 -0.63 -5.53
C GLU A 214 7.25 -1.16 -6.61
N ARG A 215 8.50 -1.39 -6.23
CA ARG A 215 9.58 -1.93 -7.08
C ARG A 215 9.98 -3.34 -6.73
N GLY A 216 9.56 -3.82 -5.57
CA GLY A 216 9.84 -5.16 -5.08
C GLY A 216 9.93 -5.21 -3.56
N SER A 217 10.17 -6.41 -3.03
CA SER A 217 10.36 -6.62 -1.59
C SER A 217 11.70 -6.05 -1.12
N TYR A 218 11.70 -5.43 0.04
CA TYR A 218 12.94 -5.00 0.69
C TYR A 218 13.69 -6.22 1.22
N LYS A 219 15.01 -6.28 0.99
CA LYS A 219 15.87 -7.41 1.41
C LYS A 219 15.29 -8.81 1.13
N ASN A 220 14.63 -8.96 -0.02
CA ASN A 220 13.96 -10.22 -0.42
C ASN A 220 12.88 -10.70 0.57
N GLY A 221 12.29 -9.81 1.37
CA GLY A 221 11.24 -10.16 2.33
C GLY A 221 11.73 -10.66 3.69
N GLU A 222 13.03 -10.52 4.01
CA GLU A 222 13.57 -10.94 5.30
C GLU A 222 13.00 -10.15 6.50
N GLU A 223 12.47 -8.96 6.26
CA GLU A 223 11.84 -8.12 7.28
C GLU A 223 10.30 -8.17 7.24
N ASP A 224 9.73 -9.07 6.42
CA ASP A 224 8.29 -9.25 6.33
C ASP A 224 7.78 -10.06 7.53
N GLU A 225 6.72 -9.59 8.14
CA GLU A 225 5.97 -10.30 9.18
C GLU A 225 4.67 -10.80 8.57
N LEU A 226 4.50 -12.11 8.46
CA LEU A 226 3.29 -12.69 7.89
C LEU A 226 2.10 -12.48 8.83
N PRO A 227 0.90 -12.18 8.29
CA PRO A 227 -0.30 -12.05 9.11
C PRO A 227 -0.70 -13.41 9.71
N ILE A 228 -1.12 -13.40 10.97
CA ILE A 228 -1.66 -14.58 11.64
C ILE A 228 -3.18 -14.57 11.44
N GLN A 229 -3.70 -15.62 10.80
CA GLN A 229 -5.13 -15.73 10.54
C GLN A 229 -5.94 -15.84 11.82
N GLY A 230 -7.18 -15.33 11.79
CA GLY A 230 -8.11 -15.49 12.89
C GLY A 230 -8.47 -16.95 13.14
N GLN A 231 -8.74 -17.26 14.39
CA GLN A 231 -9.18 -18.59 14.80
C GLN A 231 -10.66 -18.81 14.41
N SER A 232 -11.00 -20.07 14.16
CA SER A 232 -12.34 -20.50 13.74
C SER A 232 -12.96 -21.45 14.75
#